data_3293ed7ae9063973df1eed71121bce00
#
_entry.id   3293ed7ae9063973df1eed71121bce00
#
_cell.length_a   1.000
_cell.length_b   1.000
_cell.length_c   1.000
_cell.angle_alpha   90.00
_cell.angle_beta   90.00
_cell.angle_gamma   90.00
#
_symmetry.space_group_name_H-M   'P 1'
#
loop_
_entity.id
_entity.type
_entity.pdbx_description
1 polymer ?
#
loop_
_entity_poly.entity_id
_entity_poly.type
_entity_poly.pdbx_seq_one_letter_code
_entity_poly.pdbx_strand_id
1 'polypeptide(L)'
;NPHLIAAWRMTLCPAADLDRLVSLLRWYEVSDARDPAGFYTDQARFVIPTRDVERAARFLYLNQTSFHGLWRENKSQVFNAPREDTRRPFAAQVVIDKVMALRMFFSPFKSRITFLSQDFGLTLDRADLARSVVFADPPYVPLNPTRSFSGYTAAGFNAKAQKDLAELVGLCKFAVVSNSDTPKTRQIYAEAKDVIPIQITHMAGPQKKSRTPVGEVALIFERTGT
;
A
#
# COMPACT_ATOMS: atom_id res chain seq x y z
N ASN A 1 -2.02 4.12 -4.82
CA ASN A 1 -2.51 5.15 -3.91
C ASN A 1 -1.52 6.34 -3.92
N PRO A 2 -1.95 7.53 -4.40
CA PRO A 2 -1.07 8.70 -4.53
C PRO A 2 -0.60 9.26 -3.17
N HIS A 3 -1.38 9.11 -2.11
CA HIS A 3 -1.01 9.57 -0.78
C HIS A 3 0.12 8.73 -0.16
N LEU A 4 0.04 7.41 -0.32
CA LEU A 4 1.12 6.49 0.09
C LEU A 4 2.41 6.79 -0.68
N ILE A 5 2.31 6.96 -2.00
CA ILE A 5 3.49 7.26 -2.83
C ILE A 5 4.09 8.62 -2.48
N ALA A 6 3.26 9.62 -2.16
CA ALA A 6 3.76 10.90 -1.66
C ALA A 6 4.56 10.72 -0.36
N ALA A 7 4.08 9.90 0.58
CA ALA A 7 4.83 9.60 1.82
C ALA A 7 6.19 8.91 1.52
N TRP A 8 6.23 7.95 0.60
CA TRP A 8 7.50 7.33 0.17
C TRP A 8 8.45 8.33 -0.50
N ARG A 9 7.95 9.23 -1.34
CA ARG A 9 8.76 10.27 -1.98
C ARG A 9 9.44 11.20 -0.96
N MET A 10 8.83 11.42 0.21
CA MET A 10 9.44 12.24 1.27
C MET A 10 10.74 11.62 1.81
N THR A 11 10.95 10.33 1.71
CA THR A 11 12.22 9.71 2.11
C THR A 11 13.40 10.12 1.24
N LEU A 12 13.15 10.61 0.02
CA LEU A 12 14.17 11.00 -0.96
C LEU A 12 14.00 12.45 -1.47
N CYS A 13 13.11 13.24 -0.84
CA CYS A 13 12.82 14.61 -1.24
C CYS A 13 14.00 15.58 -0.96
N PRO A 14 13.99 16.78 -1.56
CA PRO A 14 14.87 17.88 -1.19
C PRO A 14 14.73 18.25 0.30
N ALA A 15 15.77 18.86 0.88
CA ALA A 15 15.76 19.25 2.29
C ALA A 15 14.58 20.19 2.62
N ALA A 16 14.30 21.16 1.77
CA ALA A 16 13.19 22.10 1.99
C ALA A 16 11.82 21.42 2.11
N ASP A 17 11.56 20.36 1.32
CA ASP A 17 10.32 19.58 1.45
C ASP A 17 10.29 18.73 2.72
N LEU A 18 11.43 18.22 3.15
CA LEU A 18 11.55 17.51 4.41
C LEU A 18 11.29 18.44 5.61
N ASP A 19 11.88 19.64 5.62
CA ASP A 19 11.64 20.64 6.67
C ASP A 19 10.17 21.05 6.71
N ARG A 20 9.54 21.19 5.55
CA ARG A 20 8.11 21.45 5.45
C ARG A 20 7.27 20.29 5.98
N LEU A 21 7.63 19.05 5.66
CA LEU A 21 6.95 17.85 6.21
C LEU A 21 7.04 17.83 7.74
N VAL A 22 8.23 18.03 8.30
CA VAL A 22 8.45 18.07 9.74
C VAL A 22 7.59 19.16 10.40
N SER A 23 7.56 20.36 9.82
CA SER A 23 6.74 21.47 10.30
C SER A 23 5.24 21.14 10.29
N LEU A 24 4.75 20.48 9.21
CA LEU A 24 3.35 20.05 9.11
C LEU A 24 3.02 18.98 10.15
N LEU A 25 3.88 17.98 10.34
CA LEU A 25 3.65 16.93 11.33
C LEU A 25 3.60 17.49 12.76
N ARG A 26 4.48 18.44 13.09
CA ARG A 26 4.45 19.15 14.38
C ARG A 26 3.17 19.97 14.56
N TRP A 27 2.74 20.66 13.53
CA TRP A 27 1.47 21.38 13.56
C TRP A 27 0.27 20.42 13.73
N TYR A 28 0.30 19.24 13.09
CA TYR A 28 -0.73 18.22 13.26
C TYR A 28 -0.78 17.70 14.69
N GLU A 29 0.37 17.48 15.33
CA GLU A 29 0.46 17.05 16.73
C GLU A 29 -0.22 18.05 17.67
N VAL A 30 0.07 19.34 17.51
CA VAL A 30 -0.54 20.41 18.33
C VAL A 30 -2.04 20.53 18.04
N SER A 31 -2.46 20.43 16.79
CA SER A 31 -3.87 20.54 16.39
C SER A 31 -4.69 19.34 16.86
N ASP A 32 -4.14 18.12 16.72
CA ASP A 32 -4.76 16.90 17.23
C ASP A 32 -4.88 16.89 18.75
N ALA A 33 -3.88 17.37 19.46
CA ALA A 33 -3.93 17.48 20.93
C ALA A 33 -5.00 18.47 21.42
N ARG A 34 -5.30 19.51 20.63
CA ARG A 34 -6.30 20.53 20.98
C ARG A 34 -7.74 20.06 20.71
N ASP A 35 -7.98 19.44 19.58
CA ASP A 35 -9.30 18.90 19.16
C ASP A 35 -9.12 17.64 18.34
N PRO A 36 -8.96 16.48 18.97
CA PRO A 36 -8.69 15.22 18.27
C PRO A 36 -9.78 14.82 17.27
N ALA A 37 -11.05 15.01 17.62
CA ALA A 37 -12.18 14.57 16.81
C ALA A 37 -12.45 15.52 15.64
N GLY A 38 -12.46 16.84 15.90
CA GLY A 38 -12.66 17.84 14.86
C GLY A 38 -11.52 17.85 13.87
N PHE A 39 -10.27 17.90 14.35
CA PHE A 39 -9.10 17.90 13.47
C PHE A 39 -9.00 16.64 12.61
N TYR A 40 -9.29 15.45 13.19
CA TYR A 40 -9.35 14.21 12.40
C TYR A 40 -10.42 14.27 11.31
N THR A 41 -11.61 14.75 11.65
CA THR A 41 -12.72 14.87 10.70
C THR A 41 -12.37 15.82 9.56
N ASP A 42 -11.74 16.94 9.87
CA ASP A 42 -11.29 17.91 8.86
C ASP A 42 -10.26 17.29 7.91
N GLN A 43 -9.23 16.63 8.46
CA GLN A 43 -8.21 15.95 7.66
C GLN A 43 -8.80 14.80 6.83
N ALA A 44 -9.75 14.06 7.37
CA ALA A 44 -10.36 12.93 6.69
C ALA A 44 -11.27 13.36 5.52
N ARG A 45 -12.08 14.40 5.70
CA ARG A 45 -13.21 14.69 4.82
C ARG A 45 -13.08 15.97 4.01
N PHE A 46 -12.41 16.98 4.51
CA PHE A 46 -12.45 18.33 3.93
C PHE A 46 -11.10 18.80 3.36
N VAL A 47 -9.98 18.27 3.88
CA VAL A 47 -8.66 18.65 3.37
C VAL A 47 -8.35 17.90 2.08
N ILE A 48 -8.15 18.65 0.99
CA ILE A 48 -7.72 18.13 -0.31
C ILE A 48 -6.31 18.65 -0.59
N PRO A 49 -5.26 17.88 -0.27
CA PRO A 49 -3.89 18.35 -0.46
C PRO A 49 -3.53 18.37 -1.95
N THR A 50 -2.87 19.44 -2.37
CA THR A 50 -2.44 19.64 -3.76
C THR A 50 -0.99 19.27 -3.99
N ARG A 51 -0.13 19.43 -2.97
CA ARG A 51 1.31 19.14 -3.03
C ARG A 51 1.64 17.80 -2.39
N ASP A 52 2.68 17.14 -2.88
CA ASP A 52 3.11 15.82 -2.34
C ASP A 52 3.47 15.90 -0.85
N VAL A 53 4.08 16.97 -0.37
CA VAL A 53 4.41 17.13 1.04
C VAL A 53 3.16 17.18 1.93
N GLU A 54 2.11 17.82 1.49
CA GLU A 54 0.82 17.90 2.20
C GLU A 54 0.08 16.57 2.15
N ARG A 55 0.11 15.88 1.00
CA ARG A 55 -0.43 14.52 0.86
C ARG A 55 0.26 13.54 1.80
N ALA A 56 1.59 13.64 1.87
CA ALA A 56 2.40 12.81 2.75
C ALA A 56 2.07 13.07 4.23
N ALA A 57 2.05 14.32 4.67
CA ALA A 57 1.71 14.68 6.04
C ALA A 57 0.32 14.17 6.44
N ARG A 58 -0.69 14.41 5.58
CA ARG A 58 -2.05 13.91 5.79
C ARG A 58 -2.11 12.39 5.82
N PHE A 59 -1.44 11.70 4.91
CA PHE A 59 -1.39 10.24 4.89
C PHE A 59 -0.79 9.67 6.17
N LEU A 60 0.36 10.19 6.60
CA LEU A 60 1.07 9.73 7.80
C LEU A 60 0.23 9.96 9.06
N TYR A 61 -0.45 11.10 9.16
CA TYR A 61 -1.36 11.41 10.26
C TYR A 61 -2.56 10.45 10.28
N LEU A 62 -3.32 10.35 9.18
CA LEU A 62 -4.51 9.51 9.10
C LEU A 62 -4.18 8.02 9.28
N ASN A 63 -3.07 7.54 8.72
CA ASN A 63 -2.65 6.15 8.90
C ASN A 63 -2.29 5.84 10.36
N GLN A 64 -1.71 6.78 11.10
CA GLN A 64 -1.39 6.58 12.51
C GLN A 64 -2.62 6.68 13.42
N THR A 65 -3.61 7.49 13.06
CA THR A 65 -4.75 7.83 13.94
C THR A 65 -6.05 7.13 13.58
N SER A 66 -6.16 6.51 12.40
CA SER A 66 -7.33 5.75 12.01
C SER A 66 -7.37 4.36 12.64
N PHE A 67 -8.55 3.77 12.69
CA PHE A 67 -8.79 2.41 13.20
C PHE A 67 -7.90 1.39 12.49
N HIS A 68 -7.03 0.74 13.24
CA HIS A 68 -6.01 -0.21 12.75
C HIS A 68 -5.11 0.31 11.63
N GLY A 69 -4.96 1.61 11.45
CA GLY A 69 -4.18 2.21 10.37
C GLY A 69 -4.77 1.96 8.97
N LEU A 70 -6.05 1.65 8.88
CA LEU A 70 -6.71 1.36 7.61
C LEU A 70 -6.84 2.62 6.76
N TRP A 71 -6.36 2.55 5.52
CA TRP A 71 -6.69 3.53 4.50
C TRP A 71 -7.93 3.07 3.73
N ARG A 72 -9.03 3.77 3.91
CA ARG A 72 -10.30 3.47 3.23
C ARG A 72 -10.92 4.74 2.69
N GLU A 73 -11.38 4.67 1.45
CA GLU A 73 -12.08 5.76 0.76
C GLU A 73 -13.46 5.29 0.29
N ASN A 74 -14.41 6.21 0.22
CA ASN A 74 -15.71 5.98 -0.38
C ASN A 74 -15.64 6.09 -1.92
N LYS A 75 -16.76 5.90 -2.62
CA LYS A 75 -16.85 6.00 -4.08
C LYS A 75 -16.46 7.38 -4.61
N SER A 76 -16.56 8.43 -3.80
CA SER A 76 -16.15 9.80 -4.12
C SER A 76 -14.68 10.07 -3.77
N GLN A 77 -13.88 9.05 -3.48
CA GLN A 77 -12.47 9.14 -3.09
C GLN A 77 -12.22 9.95 -1.81
N VAL A 78 -13.24 10.07 -0.96
CA VAL A 78 -13.11 10.71 0.35
C VAL A 78 -12.75 9.66 1.38
N PHE A 79 -11.69 9.93 2.15
CA PHE A 79 -11.26 9.06 3.25
C PHE A 79 -12.38 8.92 4.30
N ASN A 80 -12.70 7.68 4.70
CA ASN A 80 -13.84 7.38 5.57
C ASN A 80 -13.58 6.30 6.63
N ALA A 81 -12.33 5.97 6.92
CA ALA A 81 -12.05 5.14 8.09
C ALA A 81 -12.34 5.95 9.36
N PRO A 82 -12.88 5.34 10.43
CA PRO A 82 -13.07 6.02 11.70
C PRO A 82 -11.73 6.29 12.40
N ARG A 83 -11.69 7.30 13.28
CA ARG A 83 -10.59 7.47 14.23
C ARG A 83 -10.59 6.30 15.23
N GLU A 84 -9.42 5.92 15.70
CA GLU A 84 -9.30 4.95 16.77
C GLU A 84 -9.31 5.65 18.14
N ASP A 85 -10.42 5.51 18.85
CA ASP A 85 -10.67 6.24 20.12
C ASP A 85 -9.74 5.83 21.26
N THR A 86 -9.17 4.61 21.20
CA THR A 86 -8.29 4.06 22.24
C THR A 86 -6.81 4.40 22.01
N ARG A 87 -6.48 5.04 20.90
CA ARG A 87 -5.08 5.37 20.60
C ARG A 87 -4.63 6.63 21.30
N ARG A 88 -3.32 6.62 21.60
CA ARG A 88 -2.60 7.79 22.07
C ARG A 88 -2.75 8.94 21.05
N PRO A 89 -2.61 10.20 21.50
CA PRO A 89 -2.54 11.35 20.59
C PRO A 89 -1.50 11.12 19.49
N PHE A 90 -1.69 11.81 18.37
CA PHE A 90 -0.73 11.76 17.28
C PHE A 90 0.66 12.18 17.79
N ALA A 91 1.66 11.35 17.52
CA ALA A 91 3.04 11.59 17.94
C ALA A 91 3.92 11.87 16.70
N ALA A 92 4.13 13.15 16.40
CA ALA A 92 4.89 13.59 15.24
C ALA A 92 6.33 13.04 15.25
N GLN A 93 6.98 13.02 16.43
CA GLN A 93 8.37 12.56 16.53
C GLN A 93 8.53 11.11 16.08
N VAL A 94 7.60 10.22 16.44
CA VAL A 94 7.64 8.80 16.01
C VAL A 94 7.60 8.66 14.49
N VAL A 95 6.81 9.51 13.84
CA VAL A 95 6.70 9.51 12.36
C VAL A 95 7.94 10.10 11.73
N ILE A 96 8.43 11.21 12.26
CA ILE A 96 9.66 11.87 11.80
C ILE A 96 10.84 10.91 11.86
N ASP A 97 11.03 10.22 12.98
CA ASP A 97 12.13 9.28 13.17
C ASP A 97 12.08 8.14 12.12
N LYS A 98 10.89 7.62 11.83
CA LYS A 98 10.72 6.60 10.78
C LYS A 98 11.08 7.15 9.39
N VAL A 99 10.61 8.35 9.06
CA VAL A 99 10.95 8.98 7.77
C VAL A 99 12.44 9.21 7.65
N MET A 100 13.09 9.67 8.72
CA MET A 100 14.55 9.90 8.76
C MET A 100 15.33 8.60 8.63
N ALA A 101 14.93 7.54 9.33
CA ALA A 101 15.56 6.23 9.22
C ALA A 101 15.47 5.67 7.80
N LEU A 102 14.29 5.74 7.17
CA LEU A 102 14.11 5.34 5.78
C LEU A 102 14.94 6.21 4.81
N ARG A 103 15.01 7.52 5.07
CA ARG A 103 15.84 8.44 4.29
C ARG A 103 17.31 8.04 4.35
N MET A 104 17.83 7.76 5.53
CA MET A 104 19.23 7.29 5.70
C MET A 104 19.46 6.00 4.93
N PHE A 105 18.53 5.04 5.01
CA PHE A 105 18.64 3.78 4.31
C PHE A 105 18.61 3.93 2.77
N PHE A 106 17.72 4.75 2.23
CA PHE A 106 17.56 4.91 0.78
C PHE A 106 18.52 5.91 0.14
N SER A 107 19.10 6.83 0.90
CA SER A 107 19.97 7.89 0.38
C SER A 107 21.08 7.41 -0.56
N PRO A 108 21.81 6.31 -0.25
CA PRO A 108 22.87 5.80 -1.13
C PRO A 108 22.34 5.31 -2.50
N PHE A 109 21.05 5.03 -2.58
CA PHE A 109 20.39 4.46 -3.76
C PHE A 109 19.47 5.45 -4.48
N LYS A 110 19.44 6.71 -4.05
CA LYS A 110 18.49 7.73 -4.50
C LYS A 110 18.34 7.82 -6.02
N SER A 111 19.45 7.77 -6.76
CA SER A 111 19.43 7.85 -8.23
C SER A 111 18.88 6.60 -8.93
N ARG A 112 18.69 5.51 -8.19
CA ARG A 112 18.22 4.22 -8.71
C ARG A 112 16.81 3.86 -8.23
N ILE A 113 16.17 4.71 -7.44
CA ILE A 113 14.85 4.47 -6.87
C ILE A 113 13.84 5.44 -7.49
N THR A 114 12.71 4.91 -7.96
CA THR A 114 11.58 5.70 -8.45
C THR A 114 10.30 5.20 -7.79
N PHE A 115 9.55 6.11 -7.18
CA PHE A 115 8.22 5.85 -6.60
C PHE A 115 7.13 6.31 -7.56
N LEU A 116 6.32 5.37 -8.07
CA LEU A 116 5.28 5.62 -9.06
C LEU A 116 3.90 5.37 -8.48
N SER A 117 2.94 6.25 -8.80
CA SER A 117 1.52 6.06 -8.52
C SER A 117 0.78 6.00 -9.85
N GLN A 118 0.77 4.84 -10.46
CA GLN A 118 0.14 4.58 -11.76
C GLN A 118 -0.35 3.13 -11.84
N ASP A 119 -1.00 2.78 -12.92
CA ASP A 119 -1.37 1.41 -13.23
C ASP A 119 -0.12 0.53 -13.38
N PHE A 120 -0.21 -0.73 -12.92
CA PHE A 120 0.92 -1.67 -12.96
C PHE A 120 1.32 -2.01 -14.40
N GLY A 121 0.36 -2.10 -15.33
CA GLY A 121 0.63 -2.32 -16.75
C GLY A 121 1.53 -1.24 -17.31
N LEU A 122 1.22 0.05 -17.05
CA LEU A 122 2.06 1.18 -17.48
C LEU A 122 3.48 1.14 -16.87
N THR A 123 3.63 0.54 -15.70
CA THR A 123 4.96 0.37 -15.08
C THR A 123 5.74 -0.74 -15.76
N LEU A 124 5.09 -1.87 -16.00
CA LEU A 124 5.70 -3.04 -16.60
C LEU A 124 5.99 -2.85 -18.09
N ASP A 125 5.13 -2.17 -18.84
CA ASP A 125 5.34 -1.85 -20.26
C ASP A 125 6.62 -1.03 -20.52
N ARG A 126 7.08 -0.28 -19.51
CA ARG A 126 8.32 0.51 -19.60
C ARG A 126 9.57 -0.25 -19.17
N ALA A 127 9.40 -1.44 -18.63
CA ALA A 127 10.50 -2.27 -18.14
C ALA A 127 10.95 -3.25 -19.22
N ASP A 128 12.24 -3.55 -19.25
CA ASP A 128 12.74 -4.72 -19.97
C ASP A 128 12.41 -5.97 -19.15
N LEU A 129 11.24 -6.54 -19.41
CA LEU A 129 10.70 -7.66 -18.61
C LEU A 129 11.63 -8.87 -18.65
N ALA A 130 12.29 -9.15 -19.79
CA ALA A 130 13.20 -10.28 -19.92
C ALA A 130 14.44 -10.16 -19.01
N ARG A 131 14.73 -8.96 -18.49
CA ARG A 131 15.83 -8.69 -17.56
C ARG A 131 15.35 -8.27 -16.17
N SER A 132 14.04 -8.13 -15.98
CA SER A 132 13.45 -7.64 -14.75
C SER A 132 13.18 -8.75 -13.75
N VAL A 133 13.33 -8.39 -12.47
CA VAL A 133 12.84 -9.15 -11.32
C VAL A 133 11.65 -8.38 -10.75
N VAL A 134 10.50 -9.03 -10.61
CA VAL A 134 9.26 -8.40 -10.16
C VAL A 134 8.75 -9.08 -8.88
N PHE A 135 8.43 -8.29 -7.87
CA PHE A 135 7.58 -8.71 -6.77
C PHE A 135 6.23 -8.00 -6.90
N ALA A 136 5.16 -8.78 -7.04
CA ALA A 136 3.80 -8.27 -7.16
C ALA A 136 2.96 -8.70 -5.95
N ASP A 137 2.37 -7.72 -5.27
CA ASP A 137 1.42 -7.91 -4.17
C ASP A 137 0.08 -7.26 -4.55
N PRO A 138 -0.69 -7.87 -5.46
CA PRO A 138 -1.95 -7.32 -5.95
C PRO A 138 -3.05 -7.46 -4.89
N PRO A 139 -4.17 -6.73 -5.00
CA PRO A 139 -5.37 -7.05 -4.25
C PRO A 139 -5.76 -8.51 -4.47
N TYR A 140 -5.84 -9.28 -3.39
CA TYR A 140 -5.99 -10.73 -3.43
C TYR A 140 -7.34 -11.18 -4.01
N VAL A 141 -7.34 -12.33 -4.65
CA VAL A 141 -8.56 -13.02 -5.06
C VAL A 141 -9.39 -13.35 -3.80
N PRO A 142 -10.68 -12.98 -3.74
CA PRO A 142 -11.50 -13.23 -2.57
C PRO A 142 -11.59 -14.71 -2.23
N LEU A 143 -11.41 -15.04 -0.95
CA LEU A 143 -11.61 -16.41 -0.44
C LEU A 143 -13.06 -16.89 -0.60
N ASN A 144 -14.02 -15.98 -0.51
CA ASN A 144 -15.42 -16.27 -0.73
C ASN A 144 -15.84 -15.80 -2.14
N PRO A 145 -16.31 -16.70 -3.03
CA PRO A 145 -16.74 -16.37 -4.39
C PRO A 145 -17.86 -15.33 -4.46
N THR A 146 -18.66 -15.20 -3.39
CA THR A 146 -19.78 -14.24 -3.32
C THR A 146 -19.32 -12.81 -2.97
N ARG A 147 -18.07 -12.62 -2.52
CA ARG A 147 -17.50 -11.30 -2.29
C ARG A 147 -16.88 -10.77 -3.57
N SER A 148 -17.19 -9.51 -3.89
CA SER A 148 -16.53 -8.81 -4.99
C SER A 148 -15.04 -8.62 -4.70
N PHE A 149 -14.22 -8.58 -5.75
CA PHE A 149 -12.83 -8.15 -5.67
C PHE A 149 -12.73 -6.81 -4.94
N SER A 150 -11.74 -6.68 -4.07
CA SER A 150 -11.61 -5.52 -3.20
C SER A 150 -11.49 -4.21 -3.97
N GLY A 151 -12.25 -3.21 -3.53
CA GLY A 151 -12.27 -1.89 -4.13
C GLY A 151 -11.11 -0.97 -3.68
N TYR A 152 -9.86 -1.45 -3.74
CA TYR A 152 -8.69 -0.61 -3.44
C TYR A 152 -8.44 0.49 -4.47
N THR A 153 -9.07 0.39 -5.65
CA THR A 153 -9.07 1.44 -6.67
C THR A 153 -10.49 1.70 -7.13
N ALA A 154 -10.79 2.87 -7.66
CA ALA A 154 -12.11 3.24 -8.17
C ALA A 154 -12.63 2.27 -9.26
N ALA A 155 -11.73 1.69 -10.07
CA ALA A 155 -12.04 0.68 -11.09
C ALA A 155 -12.06 -0.76 -10.55
N GLY A 156 -11.58 -1.00 -9.30
CA GLY A 156 -11.38 -2.32 -8.71
C GLY A 156 -10.26 -3.11 -9.40
N PHE A 157 -9.61 -4.00 -8.64
CA PHE A 157 -8.65 -4.96 -9.22
C PHE A 157 -9.42 -6.28 -9.44
N ASN A 158 -9.96 -6.46 -10.62
CA ASN A 158 -10.88 -7.54 -10.97
C ASN A 158 -10.16 -8.77 -11.56
N ALA A 159 -10.92 -9.79 -11.97
CA ALA A 159 -10.36 -11.01 -12.55
C ALA A 159 -9.58 -10.76 -13.86
N LYS A 160 -9.96 -9.73 -14.62
CA LYS A 160 -9.22 -9.34 -15.84
C LYS A 160 -7.86 -8.78 -15.45
N ALA A 161 -7.80 -7.85 -14.51
CA ALA A 161 -6.53 -7.29 -14.02
C ALA A 161 -5.60 -8.35 -13.42
N GLN A 162 -6.16 -9.38 -12.74
CA GLN A 162 -5.37 -10.53 -12.27
C GLN A 162 -4.75 -11.32 -13.43
N LYS A 163 -5.50 -11.52 -14.53
CA LYS A 163 -4.99 -12.22 -15.72
C LYS A 163 -3.95 -11.38 -16.44
N ASP A 164 -4.22 -10.09 -16.66
CA ASP A 164 -3.28 -9.17 -17.29
C ASP A 164 -1.95 -9.14 -16.50
N LEU A 165 -2.00 -9.17 -15.16
CA LEU A 165 -0.82 -9.28 -14.32
C LEU A 165 -0.10 -10.63 -14.51
N ALA A 166 -0.83 -11.74 -14.53
CA ALA A 166 -0.25 -13.08 -14.73
C ALA A 166 0.51 -13.18 -16.06
N GLU A 167 -0.06 -12.66 -17.15
CA GLU A 167 0.57 -12.60 -18.46
C GLU A 167 1.87 -11.77 -18.43
N LEU A 168 1.83 -10.58 -17.84
CA LEU A 168 3.01 -9.70 -17.77
C LEU A 168 4.14 -10.26 -16.90
N VAL A 169 3.83 -10.85 -15.75
CA VAL A 169 4.88 -11.46 -14.89
C VAL A 169 5.47 -12.72 -15.50
N GLY A 170 4.73 -13.44 -16.34
CA GLY A 170 5.23 -14.58 -17.11
C GLY A 170 6.31 -14.20 -18.14
N LEU A 171 6.37 -12.93 -18.53
CA LEU A 171 7.41 -12.41 -19.44
C LEU A 171 8.68 -11.98 -18.69
N CYS A 172 8.63 -11.89 -17.36
CA CYS A 172 9.77 -11.44 -16.56
C CYS A 172 10.87 -12.49 -16.45
N LYS A 173 12.12 -12.04 -16.29
CA LYS A 173 13.23 -12.95 -15.96
C LYS A 173 12.91 -13.79 -14.72
N PHE A 174 12.37 -13.14 -13.71
CA PHE A 174 11.91 -13.78 -12.48
C PHE A 174 10.79 -12.93 -11.87
N ALA A 175 9.72 -13.58 -11.40
CA ALA A 175 8.71 -12.87 -10.65
C ALA A 175 8.14 -13.72 -9.51
N VAL A 176 7.72 -13.02 -8.44
CA VAL A 176 6.97 -13.58 -7.32
C VAL A 176 5.67 -12.81 -7.20
N VAL A 177 4.55 -13.52 -7.19
CA VAL A 177 3.22 -12.94 -6.95
C VAL A 177 2.64 -13.53 -5.66
N SER A 178 2.31 -12.68 -4.67
CA SER A 178 1.56 -13.08 -3.49
C SER A 178 0.06 -13.08 -3.79
N ASN A 179 -0.69 -14.06 -3.28
CA ASN A 179 -2.15 -14.08 -3.38
C ASN A 179 -2.79 -15.03 -2.36
N SER A 180 -4.14 -15.02 -2.26
CA SER A 180 -4.87 -16.04 -1.50
C SER A 180 -4.76 -17.40 -2.18
N ASP A 181 -4.62 -18.49 -1.41
CA ASP A 181 -4.66 -19.84 -1.95
C ASP A 181 -6.10 -20.27 -2.25
N THR A 182 -6.54 -20.01 -3.46
CA THR A 182 -7.86 -20.40 -3.97
C THR A 182 -7.76 -21.15 -5.29
N PRO A 183 -8.75 -22.02 -5.62
CA PRO A 183 -8.80 -22.64 -6.95
C PRO A 183 -8.76 -21.61 -8.07
N LYS A 184 -9.41 -20.45 -7.86
CA LYS A 184 -9.43 -19.34 -8.81
C LYS A 184 -8.05 -18.71 -9.01
N THR A 185 -7.29 -18.50 -7.93
CA THR A 185 -5.91 -18.02 -8.00
C THR A 185 -5.06 -18.98 -8.80
N ARG A 186 -5.10 -20.28 -8.46
CA ARG A 186 -4.33 -21.31 -9.14
C ARG A 186 -4.69 -21.43 -10.63
N GLN A 187 -5.96 -21.20 -11.00
CA GLN A 187 -6.40 -21.15 -12.39
C GLN A 187 -5.86 -19.93 -13.14
N ILE A 188 -5.89 -18.75 -12.52
CA ILE A 188 -5.43 -17.49 -13.14
C ILE A 188 -3.92 -17.52 -13.37
N TYR A 189 -3.18 -18.04 -12.41
CA TYR A 189 -1.71 -18.11 -12.41
C TYR A 189 -1.19 -19.52 -12.72
N ALA A 190 -1.89 -20.27 -13.58
CA ALA A 190 -1.55 -21.67 -13.89
C ALA A 190 -0.16 -21.86 -14.52
N GLU A 191 0.40 -20.80 -15.12
CA GLU A 191 1.73 -20.80 -15.72
C GLU A 191 2.87 -20.53 -14.72
N ALA A 192 2.54 -20.37 -13.43
CA ALA A 192 3.57 -20.28 -12.40
C ALA A 192 4.39 -21.58 -12.36
N LYS A 193 5.72 -21.44 -12.39
CA LYS A 193 6.68 -22.56 -12.29
C LYS A 193 6.52 -23.32 -10.98
N ASP A 194 6.38 -22.58 -9.88
CA ASP A 194 6.21 -23.11 -8.55
C ASP A 194 5.09 -22.38 -7.82
N VAL A 195 4.36 -23.10 -6.96
CA VAL A 195 3.32 -22.56 -6.08
C VAL A 195 3.67 -22.95 -4.66
N ILE A 196 4.16 -21.98 -3.88
CA ILE A 196 4.61 -22.18 -2.50
C ILE A 196 3.48 -21.77 -1.55
N PRO A 197 2.85 -22.71 -0.84
CA PRO A 197 1.82 -22.38 0.13
C PRO A 197 2.43 -21.71 1.37
N ILE A 198 1.77 -20.64 1.84
CA ILE A 198 2.15 -19.89 3.02
C ILE A 198 0.97 -19.90 3.99
N GLN A 199 1.19 -20.37 5.21
CA GLN A 199 0.16 -20.29 6.25
C GLN A 199 0.36 -19.03 7.07
N ILE A 200 -0.63 -18.13 7.04
CA ILE A 200 -0.62 -16.89 7.82
C ILE A 200 -1.78 -16.94 8.82
N THR A 201 -1.48 -16.61 10.07
CA THR A 201 -2.52 -16.37 11.08
C THR A 201 -2.83 -14.87 11.09
N HIS A 202 -3.97 -14.48 10.50
CA HIS A 202 -4.41 -13.09 10.59
C HIS A 202 -4.74 -12.72 12.04
N MET A 203 -4.01 -11.76 12.58
CA MET A 203 -4.21 -11.23 13.94
C MET A 203 -5.32 -10.16 14.01
N ALA A 204 -5.83 -9.69 12.87
CA ALA A 204 -6.81 -8.63 12.76
C ALA A 204 -8.23 -9.17 12.52
N GLY A 205 -9.00 -9.31 13.59
CA GLY A 205 -10.43 -9.59 13.55
C GLY A 205 -11.09 -9.22 14.87
N PRO A 206 -12.32 -8.70 14.86
CA PRO A 206 -13.01 -8.22 16.07
C PRO A 206 -13.38 -9.31 17.07
N GLN A 207 -13.23 -10.59 16.74
CA GLN A 207 -13.53 -11.71 17.64
C GLN A 207 -12.39 -12.73 17.64
N LYS A 208 -11.97 -13.16 18.85
CA LYS A 208 -10.96 -14.22 19.05
C LYS A 208 -11.26 -15.54 18.33
N LYS A 209 -12.51 -15.80 17.96
CA LYS A 209 -12.96 -17.01 17.24
C LYS A 209 -12.75 -16.99 15.72
N SER A 210 -12.35 -15.87 15.12
CA SER A 210 -12.16 -15.76 13.66
C SER A 210 -10.69 -15.89 13.20
N ARG A 211 -9.83 -16.40 14.07
CA ARG A 211 -8.42 -16.68 13.73
C ARG A 211 -8.31 -18.04 13.02
N THR A 212 -8.95 -18.17 11.88
CA THR A 212 -8.73 -19.31 11.00
C THR A 212 -7.43 -19.08 10.23
N PRO A 213 -6.52 -20.06 10.14
CA PRO A 213 -5.39 -19.95 9.21
C PRO A 213 -5.92 -19.73 7.80
N VAL A 214 -5.50 -18.66 7.17
CA VAL A 214 -5.84 -18.40 5.78
C VAL A 214 -4.65 -18.84 4.96
N GLY A 215 -4.89 -19.72 3.99
CA GLY A 215 -3.87 -20.11 3.04
C GLY A 215 -3.55 -18.94 2.11
N GLU A 216 -2.30 -18.57 2.05
CA GLU A 216 -1.74 -17.70 1.01
C GLU A 216 -0.76 -18.49 0.16
N VAL A 217 -0.43 -17.98 -1.00
CA VAL A 217 0.55 -18.58 -1.91
C VAL A 217 1.53 -17.52 -2.41
N ALA A 218 2.79 -17.95 -2.57
CA ALA A 218 3.74 -17.28 -3.45
C ALA A 218 3.80 -18.06 -4.75
N LEU A 219 3.46 -17.39 -5.84
CA LEU A 219 3.46 -17.91 -7.20
C LEU A 219 4.75 -17.46 -7.88
N ILE A 220 5.58 -18.41 -8.26
CA ILE A 220 6.91 -18.15 -8.81
C ILE A 220 6.87 -18.29 -10.34
N PHE A 221 7.36 -17.27 -11.01
CA PHE A 221 7.60 -17.26 -12.44
C PHE A 221 9.09 -17.13 -12.69
N GLU A 222 9.60 -17.94 -13.59
CA GLU A 222 11.00 -17.89 -14.00
C GLU A 222 11.06 -18.19 -15.49
N ARG A 223 11.55 -17.24 -16.25
CA ARG A 223 11.81 -17.44 -17.67
C ARG A 223 13.15 -18.17 -17.81
N THR A 224 13.08 -19.45 -18.14
CA THR A 224 14.29 -20.18 -18.56
C THR A 224 14.80 -19.55 -19.85
N GLY A 225 16.04 -19.05 -19.81
CA GLY A 225 16.64 -18.38 -20.98
C GLY A 225 16.69 -19.31 -22.19
N THR A 226 16.31 -18.80 -23.34
CA THR A 226 16.82 -19.23 -24.63
C THR A 226 18.09 -18.47 -24.94
#